data_d59ac0e1c7e4665bd9363ff7d8604dd7
#
_entry.id   d59ac0e1c7e4665bd9363ff7d8604dd7
#
_cell.length_a   1.000
_cell.length_b   1.000
_cell.length_c   1.000
_cell.angle_alpha   90.00
_cell.angle_beta   90.00
_cell.angle_gamma   90.00
#
_symmetry.space_group_name_H-M   'P 1'
#
loop_
_entity.id
_entity.type
_entity.pdbx_description
1 polymer ?
#
loop_
_entity_poly.entity_id
_entity_poly.type
_entity_poly.pdbx_seq_one_letter_code
_entity_poly.pdbx_strand_id
1 'polypeptide(L)'
;YVRNREIAIACKRAITQDEIYALEKYRQLTSSGKKLVRMVIEEEYSRMQQEEWISFPCMKDMGGGIDAICKKRAEYFEFRVRKENMIDGMEFCLQLQTDRYEPVFRNGDVIALTEKKAGQNEIGIFLVNEVYYLRLLYQENEEKKLKALNVLEQDVVVKPKDRFICMGTVLGKVQGMPDL
;
A
#
# COMPACT_ATOMS: atom_id res chain seq x y z
N TYR A 1 -15.75 -13.06 37.20
CA TYR A 1 -14.67 -12.06 37.53
C TYR A 1 -13.35 -12.32 36.80
N VAL A 2 -13.05 -13.55 36.40
CA VAL A 2 -11.80 -13.94 35.73
C VAL A 2 -11.82 -13.57 34.22
N ARG A 3 -12.97 -13.70 33.53
CA ARG A 3 -13.13 -13.41 32.09
C ARG A 3 -12.82 -11.96 31.69
N ASN A 4 -13.08 -10.98 32.56
CA ASN A 4 -12.84 -9.57 32.27
C ASN A 4 -11.38 -9.14 32.35
N ARG A 5 -10.52 -9.91 33.02
CA ARG A 5 -9.06 -9.63 33.07
C ARG A 5 -8.30 -10.11 31.84
N GLU A 6 -8.74 -11.21 31.22
CA GLU A 6 -8.10 -11.73 30.02
C GLU A 6 -8.36 -10.84 28.79
N ILE A 7 -9.56 -10.23 28.69
CA ILE A 7 -9.89 -9.27 27.63
C ILE A 7 -9.08 -7.97 27.78
N ALA A 8 -8.80 -7.51 28.99
CA ALA A 8 -7.99 -6.31 29.24
C ALA A 8 -6.51 -6.50 28.92
N ILE A 9 -6.02 -7.74 28.90
CA ILE A 9 -4.60 -8.04 28.59
C ILE A 9 -4.37 -8.14 27.07
N ALA A 10 -5.40 -8.46 26.29
CA ALA A 10 -5.32 -8.57 24.83
C ALA A 10 -5.33 -7.21 24.11
N CYS A 11 -5.93 -6.16 24.69
CA CYS A 11 -5.95 -4.81 24.12
C CYS A 11 -4.78 -3.97 24.65
N LYS A 12 -3.59 -4.15 24.10
CA LYS A 12 -2.45 -3.23 24.34
C LYS A 12 -2.60 -1.86 23.64
N ARG A 13 -3.72 -1.62 22.95
CA ARG A 13 -3.97 -0.39 22.20
C ARG A 13 -4.88 0.53 23.02
N ALA A 14 -4.57 1.82 23.01
CA ALA A 14 -5.45 2.85 23.58
C ALA A 14 -6.77 2.88 22.77
N ILE A 15 -7.91 2.98 23.50
CA ILE A 15 -9.23 3.11 22.88
C ILE A 15 -9.29 4.44 22.13
N THR A 16 -9.70 4.40 20.86
CA THR A 16 -9.84 5.58 20.00
C THR A 16 -11.11 6.36 20.33
N GLN A 17 -11.23 7.62 19.86
CA GLN A 17 -12.42 8.44 20.03
C GLN A 17 -13.64 7.82 19.35
N ASP A 18 -13.46 7.18 18.18
CA ASP A 18 -14.53 6.50 17.46
C ASP A 18 -15.06 5.28 18.22
N GLU A 19 -14.16 4.54 18.87
CA GLU A 19 -14.54 3.39 19.71
C GLU A 19 -15.30 3.86 20.96
N ILE A 20 -14.89 4.96 21.58
CA ILE A 20 -15.62 5.57 22.71
C ILE A 20 -17.01 5.97 22.26
N TYR A 21 -17.14 6.68 21.14
CA TYR A 21 -18.42 7.09 20.57
C TYR A 21 -19.33 5.89 20.28
N ALA A 22 -18.80 4.85 19.65
CA ALA A 22 -19.56 3.63 19.36
C ALA A 22 -20.06 2.95 20.64
N LEU A 23 -19.22 2.85 21.69
CA LEU A 23 -19.61 2.29 22.98
C LEU A 23 -20.69 3.09 23.70
N GLU A 24 -20.63 4.42 23.67
CA GLU A 24 -21.66 5.30 24.24
C GLU A 24 -23.01 5.10 23.56
N LYS A 25 -23.03 5.06 22.23
CA LYS A 25 -24.25 4.79 21.46
C LYS A 25 -24.80 3.39 21.71
N TYR A 26 -23.94 2.37 21.73
CA TYR A 26 -24.32 1.01 22.04
C TYR A 26 -25.00 0.89 23.42
N ARG A 27 -24.47 1.58 24.45
CA ARG A 27 -25.05 1.55 25.82
C ARG A 27 -26.48 2.06 25.86
N GLN A 28 -26.84 3.03 25.02
CA GLN A 28 -28.18 3.66 24.95
C GLN A 28 -29.20 2.84 24.16
N LEU A 29 -28.78 1.80 23.42
CA LEU A 29 -29.66 0.97 22.63
C LEU A 29 -30.59 0.14 23.53
N THR A 30 -31.79 -0.13 23.00
CA THR A 30 -32.71 -1.11 23.58
C THR A 30 -32.10 -2.52 23.60
N SER A 31 -32.68 -3.44 24.36
CA SER A 31 -32.21 -4.84 24.38
C SER A 31 -32.25 -5.47 23.00
N SER A 32 -33.27 -5.18 22.19
CA SER A 32 -33.36 -5.64 20.79
C SER A 32 -32.30 -5.01 19.92
N GLY A 33 -32.04 -3.72 20.06
CA GLY A 33 -30.97 -3.01 19.33
C GLY A 33 -29.59 -3.57 19.67
N LYS A 34 -29.32 -3.85 20.95
CA LYS A 34 -28.05 -4.50 21.37
C LYS A 34 -27.89 -5.90 20.78
N LYS A 35 -29.01 -6.66 20.66
CA LYS A 35 -28.97 -7.98 20.03
C LYS A 35 -28.60 -7.88 18.55
N LEU A 36 -29.19 -6.95 17.81
CA LEU A 36 -28.86 -6.72 16.39
C LEU A 36 -27.39 -6.33 16.19
N VAL A 37 -26.88 -5.38 16.98
CA VAL A 37 -25.48 -4.97 16.89
C VAL A 37 -24.54 -6.16 17.15
N ARG A 38 -24.83 -6.99 18.16
CA ARG A 38 -24.01 -8.19 18.40
C ARG A 38 -24.06 -9.17 17.25
N MET A 39 -25.24 -9.40 16.65
CA MET A 39 -25.35 -10.29 15.47
C MET A 39 -24.51 -9.78 14.31
N VAL A 40 -24.52 -8.47 14.04
CA VAL A 40 -23.68 -7.88 12.98
C VAL A 40 -22.19 -8.03 13.30
N ILE A 41 -21.78 -7.78 14.54
CA ILE A 41 -20.39 -7.97 14.96
C ILE A 41 -19.96 -9.43 14.81
N GLU A 42 -20.75 -10.38 15.25
CA GLU A 42 -20.49 -11.82 15.14
C GLU A 42 -20.37 -12.26 13.68
N GLU A 43 -21.28 -11.78 12.81
CA GLU A 43 -21.29 -12.09 11.39
C GLU A 43 -20.03 -11.54 10.70
N GLU A 44 -19.72 -10.26 10.93
CA GLU A 44 -18.54 -9.62 10.35
C GLU A 44 -17.23 -10.25 10.88
N TYR A 45 -17.19 -10.58 12.17
CA TYR A 45 -16.02 -11.25 12.76
C TYR A 45 -15.83 -12.65 12.16
N SER A 46 -16.93 -13.43 12.00
CA SER A 46 -16.89 -14.74 11.37
C SER A 46 -16.45 -14.67 9.92
N ARG A 47 -16.93 -13.66 9.18
CA ARG A 47 -16.51 -13.41 7.80
C ARG A 47 -15.02 -13.09 7.73
N MET A 48 -14.52 -12.21 8.60
CA MET A 48 -13.10 -11.88 8.67
C MET A 48 -12.21 -13.09 8.98
N GLN A 49 -12.67 -14.03 9.81
CA GLN A 49 -11.95 -15.27 10.12
C GLN A 49 -11.87 -16.24 8.92
N GLN A 50 -12.84 -16.15 8.01
CA GLN A 50 -12.87 -16.97 6.79
C GLN A 50 -12.07 -16.35 5.63
N GLU A 51 -11.74 -15.05 5.72
CA GLU A 51 -10.96 -14.35 4.70
C GLU A 51 -9.49 -14.80 4.73
N GLU A 52 -9.00 -15.33 3.62
CA GLU A 52 -7.58 -15.61 3.45
C GLU A 52 -6.81 -14.31 3.22
N TRP A 53 -5.99 -13.95 4.19
CA TRP A 53 -5.06 -12.82 4.10
C TRP A 53 -3.66 -13.31 3.80
N ILE A 54 -2.98 -12.61 2.92
CA ILE A 54 -1.58 -12.86 2.58
C ILE A 54 -0.78 -11.60 2.91
N SER A 55 0.33 -11.77 3.64
CA SER A 55 1.23 -10.68 3.99
C SER A 55 2.29 -10.49 2.92
N PHE A 56 2.56 -9.23 2.60
CA PHE A 56 3.61 -8.80 1.71
C PHE A 56 4.50 -7.76 2.39
N PRO A 57 5.82 -7.80 2.15
CA PRO A 57 6.69 -6.72 2.60
C PRO A 57 6.30 -5.42 1.90
N CYS A 58 6.11 -4.38 2.68
CA CYS A 58 5.75 -3.06 2.18
C CYS A 58 6.77 -2.02 2.63
N MET A 59 7.23 -1.22 1.69
CA MET A 59 8.04 -0.04 1.95
C MET A 59 7.15 1.19 1.99
N LYS A 60 7.39 2.08 2.95
CA LYS A 60 6.69 3.35 3.06
C LYS A 60 7.63 4.49 2.74
N ASP A 61 7.20 5.37 1.85
CA ASP A 61 7.88 6.62 1.60
C ASP A 61 7.75 7.56 2.81
N MET A 62 8.87 8.12 3.26
CA MET A 62 8.91 9.09 4.35
C MET A 62 8.82 10.55 3.84
N GLY A 63 8.18 10.77 2.70
CA GLY A 63 7.97 12.09 2.09
C GLY A 63 9.05 12.54 1.11
N GLY A 64 10.02 11.68 0.80
CA GLY A 64 11.10 11.96 -0.15
C GLY A 64 10.89 11.39 -1.56
N GLY A 65 9.77 10.69 -1.77
CA GLY A 65 9.50 9.97 -3.01
C GLY A 65 10.37 8.73 -3.19
N ILE A 66 10.28 8.13 -4.37
CA ILE A 66 10.95 6.85 -4.67
C ILE A 66 12.47 6.89 -4.47
N ASP A 67 13.12 8.02 -4.71
CA ASP A 67 14.57 8.16 -4.53
C ASP A 67 14.97 8.01 -3.05
N ALA A 68 14.18 8.55 -2.13
CA ALA A 68 14.44 8.42 -0.69
C ALA A 68 14.23 6.97 -0.22
N ILE A 69 13.20 6.28 -0.71
CA ILE A 69 12.90 4.87 -0.40
C ILE A 69 14.09 4.00 -0.80
N CYS A 70 14.51 4.10 -2.05
CA CYS A 70 15.58 3.25 -2.60
C CYS A 70 16.96 3.56 -2.00
N LYS A 71 17.16 4.74 -1.41
CA LYS A 71 18.37 5.11 -0.66
C LYS A 71 18.32 4.74 0.83
N LYS A 72 17.52 3.75 1.21
CA LYS A 72 17.36 3.23 2.58
C LYS A 72 16.79 4.23 3.60
N ARG A 73 15.93 5.12 3.15
CA ARG A 73 15.11 6.00 4.01
C ARG A 73 13.65 5.56 4.02
N ALA A 74 13.40 4.27 3.81
CA ALA A 74 12.08 3.68 3.88
C ALA A 74 11.81 3.09 5.26
N GLU A 75 10.60 3.20 5.71
CA GLU A 75 10.04 2.40 6.77
C GLU A 75 9.50 1.11 6.18
N TYR A 76 9.75 -0.03 6.82
CA TYR A 76 9.30 -1.35 6.37
C TYR A 76 8.24 -1.87 7.33
N PHE A 77 7.18 -2.42 6.76
CA PHE A 77 6.11 -3.07 7.51
C PHE A 77 5.47 -4.19 6.68
N GLU A 78 4.73 -5.07 7.35
CA GLU A 78 3.93 -6.08 6.67
C GLU A 78 2.59 -5.48 6.25
N PHE A 79 2.20 -5.70 4.98
CA PHE A 79 0.93 -5.24 4.43
C PHE A 79 0.09 -6.45 4.03
N ARG A 80 -1.07 -6.57 4.64
CA ARG A 80 -1.98 -7.70 4.43
C ARG A 80 -2.96 -7.39 3.32
N VAL A 81 -3.03 -8.27 2.36
CA VAL A 81 -3.93 -8.21 1.21
C VAL A 81 -4.87 -9.40 1.26
N ARG A 82 -6.16 -9.19 1.02
CA ARG A 82 -7.08 -10.31 0.85
C ARG A 82 -6.72 -11.07 -0.43
N LYS A 83 -6.79 -12.39 -0.39
CA LYS A 83 -6.48 -13.23 -1.55
C LYS A 83 -7.26 -12.82 -2.81
N GLU A 84 -8.52 -12.42 -2.66
CA GLU A 84 -9.38 -11.92 -3.75
C GLU A 84 -8.90 -10.59 -4.37
N ASN A 85 -8.17 -9.77 -3.62
CA ASN A 85 -7.62 -8.48 -4.06
C ASN A 85 -6.15 -8.58 -4.46
N MET A 86 -5.58 -9.77 -4.42
CA MET A 86 -4.20 -10.00 -4.79
C MET A 86 -4.02 -9.83 -6.29
N ILE A 87 -2.96 -9.14 -6.69
CA ILE A 87 -2.58 -9.01 -8.09
C ILE A 87 -1.58 -10.13 -8.42
N ASP A 88 -1.85 -10.87 -9.49
CA ASP A 88 -0.98 -11.97 -9.91
C ASP A 88 0.46 -11.53 -10.12
N GLY A 89 1.38 -12.24 -9.48
CA GLY A 89 2.81 -11.97 -9.58
C GLY A 89 3.32 -10.82 -8.71
N MET A 90 2.48 -10.29 -7.80
CA MET A 90 2.97 -9.33 -6.82
C MET A 90 3.92 -9.99 -5.82
N GLU A 91 5.01 -9.31 -5.50
CA GLU A 91 6.06 -9.81 -4.62
C GLU A 91 6.25 -8.90 -3.41
N PHE A 92 6.06 -7.59 -3.60
CA PHE A 92 6.15 -6.59 -2.53
C PHE A 92 5.27 -5.38 -2.83
N CYS A 93 5.12 -4.50 -1.85
CA CYS A 93 4.32 -3.29 -1.94
C CYS A 93 5.14 -2.04 -1.68
N LEU A 94 4.61 -0.91 -2.14
CA LEU A 94 5.14 0.42 -1.85
C LEU A 94 3.98 1.35 -1.52
N GLN A 95 3.99 1.94 -0.31
CA GLN A 95 3.06 2.99 0.08
C GLN A 95 3.61 4.36 -0.29
N LEU A 96 2.91 5.07 -1.15
CA LEU A 96 3.28 6.41 -1.57
C LEU A 96 2.85 7.45 -0.53
N GLN A 97 3.73 8.40 -0.23
CA GLN A 97 3.45 9.51 0.71
C GLN A 97 3.71 10.87 0.04
N THR A 98 3.29 10.98 -1.23
CA THR A 98 3.53 12.18 -2.05
C THR A 98 2.50 12.30 -3.15
N ASP A 99 2.16 13.53 -3.54
CA ASP A 99 1.25 13.86 -4.65
C ASP A 99 1.96 13.93 -6.02
N ARG A 100 3.28 13.69 -6.06
CA ARG A 100 4.10 13.81 -7.28
C ARG A 100 3.68 12.90 -8.42
N TYR A 101 2.93 11.85 -8.13
CA TYR A 101 2.50 10.85 -9.13
C TYR A 101 1.04 11.00 -9.55
N GLU A 102 0.36 12.05 -9.11
CA GLU A 102 -1.00 12.35 -9.56
C GLU A 102 -1.02 12.74 -11.05
N PRO A 103 -2.09 12.36 -11.77
CA PRO A 103 -3.32 11.72 -11.29
C PRO A 103 -3.26 10.18 -11.25
N VAL A 104 -2.13 9.56 -11.65
CA VAL A 104 -2.01 8.10 -11.77
C VAL A 104 -2.07 7.44 -10.39
N PHE A 105 -1.25 7.94 -9.46
CA PHE A 105 -1.24 7.51 -8.07
C PHE A 105 -1.38 8.70 -7.14
N ARG A 106 -2.15 8.52 -6.07
CA ARG A 106 -2.40 9.54 -5.05
C ARG A 106 -1.54 9.29 -3.80
N ASN A 107 -1.40 10.32 -2.99
CA ASN A 107 -0.84 10.19 -1.66
C ASN A 107 -1.64 9.17 -0.83
N GLY A 108 -0.94 8.23 -0.20
CA GLY A 108 -1.52 7.13 0.56
C GLY A 108 -1.79 5.86 -0.25
N ASP A 109 -1.78 5.90 -1.58
CA ASP A 109 -1.95 4.70 -2.39
C ASP A 109 -0.85 3.67 -2.08
N VAL A 110 -1.24 2.41 -2.03
CA VAL A 110 -0.31 1.27 -1.99
C VAL A 110 -0.28 0.63 -3.36
N ILE A 111 0.90 0.52 -3.94
CA ILE A 111 1.13 -0.11 -5.24
C ILE A 111 1.83 -1.46 -5.07
N ALA A 112 1.37 -2.45 -5.84
CA ALA A 112 1.97 -3.77 -5.92
C ALA A 112 3.07 -3.79 -6.97
N LEU A 113 4.17 -4.44 -6.65
CA LEU A 113 5.36 -4.54 -7.50
C LEU A 113 5.82 -5.98 -7.66
N THR A 114 6.53 -6.21 -8.76
CA THR A 114 7.29 -7.43 -9.03
C THR A 114 8.73 -7.06 -9.40
N GLU A 115 9.70 -7.94 -9.15
CA GLU A 115 11.10 -7.77 -9.58
C GLU A 115 11.30 -7.94 -11.09
N LYS A 116 10.28 -8.35 -11.83
CA LYS A 116 10.36 -8.45 -13.29
C LYS A 116 10.62 -7.08 -13.91
N LYS A 117 11.38 -7.09 -15.00
CA LYS A 117 11.69 -5.83 -15.73
C LYS A 117 10.46 -5.31 -16.45
N ALA A 118 10.23 -4.02 -16.34
CA ALA A 118 9.16 -3.34 -17.05
C ALA A 118 9.39 -3.37 -18.56
N GLY A 119 8.33 -3.68 -19.30
CA GLY A 119 8.26 -3.61 -20.74
C GLY A 119 7.79 -2.26 -21.25
N GLN A 120 7.57 -2.19 -22.57
CA GLN A 120 7.05 -1.00 -23.27
C GLN A 120 5.69 -0.59 -22.70
N ASN A 121 5.53 0.70 -22.38
CA ASN A 121 4.34 1.30 -21.79
C ASN A 121 3.96 0.75 -20.40
N GLU A 122 4.88 0.12 -19.70
CA GLU A 122 4.69 -0.27 -18.31
C GLU A 122 5.30 0.73 -17.35
N ILE A 123 4.68 0.89 -16.19
CA ILE A 123 5.20 1.71 -15.09
C ILE A 123 6.16 0.85 -14.29
N GLY A 124 7.32 1.41 -14.00
CA GLY A 124 8.34 0.73 -13.21
C GLY A 124 9.15 1.68 -12.34
N ILE A 125 10.00 1.07 -11.53
CA ILE A 125 11.04 1.77 -10.77
C ILE A 125 12.36 1.64 -11.54
N PHE A 126 12.95 2.76 -11.89
CA PHE A 126 14.16 2.83 -12.70
C PHE A 126 15.24 3.61 -11.98
N LEU A 127 16.46 3.10 -12.03
CA LEU A 127 17.67 3.82 -11.62
C LEU A 127 18.36 4.38 -12.85
N VAL A 128 18.51 5.70 -12.92
CA VAL A 128 19.28 6.39 -13.96
C VAL A 128 20.33 7.28 -13.29
N ASN A 129 21.60 6.97 -13.47
CA ASN A 129 22.71 7.75 -12.92
C ASN A 129 22.56 8.07 -11.43
N GLU A 130 22.32 7.04 -10.59
CA GLU A 130 22.16 7.14 -9.13
C GLU A 130 20.85 7.84 -8.65
N VAL A 131 19.91 8.17 -9.55
CA VAL A 131 18.59 8.72 -9.22
C VAL A 131 17.50 7.71 -9.54
N TYR A 132 16.59 7.49 -8.61
CA TYR A 132 15.47 6.57 -8.76
C TYR A 132 14.23 7.30 -9.25
N TYR A 133 13.53 6.69 -10.20
CA TYR A 133 12.35 7.22 -10.84
C TYR A 133 11.21 6.20 -10.84
N LEU A 134 10.02 6.63 -10.47
CA LEU A 134 8.78 5.90 -10.72
C LEU A 134 8.14 6.51 -11.97
N ARG A 135 8.22 5.84 -13.11
CA ARG A 135 7.89 6.38 -14.44
C ARG A 135 7.30 5.29 -15.34
N LEU A 136 6.70 5.71 -16.43
CA LEU A 136 6.30 4.84 -17.53
C LEU A 136 7.47 4.71 -18.52
N LEU A 137 7.85 3.48 -18.83
CA LEU A 137 8.89 3.21 -19.84
C LEU A 137 8.29 3.35 -21.23
N TYR A 138 8.87 4.23 -22.02
CA TYR A 138 8.56 4.39 -23.44
C TYR A 138 9.83 4.23 -24.27
N GLN A 139 9.77 3.40 -25.28
CA GLN A 139 10.88 3.16 -26.18
C GLN A 139 10.45 3.30 -27.64
N GLU A 140 11.18 4.10 -28.39
CA GLU A 140 10.97 4.32 -29.82
C GLU A 140 12.32 4.48 -30.51
N ASN A 141 12.55 3.73 -31.61
CA ASN A 141 13.75 3.84 -32.44
C ASN A 141 15.07 3.85 -31.64
N GLU A 142 15.25 2.92 -30.73
CA GLU A 142 16.41 2.80 -29.82
C GLU A 142 16.47 3.87 -28.71
N GLU A 143 15.68 4.92 -28.76
CA GLU A 143 15.60 5.92 -27.71
C GLU A 143 14.70 5.42 -26.57
N LYS A 144 15.23 5.41 -25.34
CA LYS A 144 14.47 5.12 -24.13
C LYS A 144 14.12 6.41 -23.43
N LYS A 145 12.84 6.54 -23.08
CA LYS A 145 12.31 7.67 -22.36
C LYS A 145 11.50 7.20 -21.17
N LEU A 146 11.73 7.79 -20.03
CA LEU A 146 10.91 7.59 -18.82
C LEU A 146 9.91 8.73 -18.74
N LYS A 147 8.67 8.46 -19.13
CA LYS A 147 7.59 9.45 -19.12
C LYS A 147 7.12 9.72 -17.70
N ALA A 148 6.97 10.98 -17.38
CA ALA A 148 6.43 11.42 -16.11
C ALA A 148 4.99 10.96 -15.94
N LEU A 149 4.62 10.58 -14.72
CA LEU A 149 3.24 10.24 -14.36
C LEU A 149 2.40 11.49 -14.07
N ASN A 150 3.07 12.61 -13.78
CA ASN A 150 2.48 13.90 -13.52
C ASN A 150 2.83 14.87 -14.66
N VAL A 151 1.86 15.63 -15.13
CA VAL A 151 2.02 16.60 -16.23
C VAL A 151 2.92 17.79 -15.88
N LEU A 152 3.16 18.02 -14.59
CA LEU A 152 4.05 19.08 -14.10
C LEU A 152 5.52 18.67 -14.06
N GLU A 153 5.80 17.38 -14.25
CA GLU A 153 7.17 16.85 -14.24
C GLU A 153 7.66 16.58 -15.67
N GLN A 154 8.96 16.72 -15.86
CA GLN A 154 9.59 16.46 -17.16
C GLN A 154 9.91 14.98 -17.34
N ASP A 155 9.82 14.51 -18.58
CA ASP A 155 10.31 13.20 -18.99
C ASP A 155 11.83 13.11 -18.85
N VAL A 156 12.33 11.91 -18.58
CA VAL A 156 13.78 11.64 -18.53
C VAL A 156 14.18 10.84 -19.77
N VAL A 157 15.04 11.40 -20.60
CA VAL A 157 15.63 10.69 -21.74
C VAL A 157 16.84 9.91 -21.24
N VAL A 158 16.85 8.60 -21.47
CA VAL A 158 17.98 7.72 -21.10
C VAL A 158 18.96 7.70 -22.25
N LYS A 159 20.14 8.28 -22.03
CA LYS A 159 21.23 8.32 -23.04
C LYS A 159 21.99 7.00 -23.09
N PRO A 160 22.63 6.67 -24.19
CA PRO A 160 23.42 5.43 -24.34
C PRO A 160 24.56 5.26 -23.30
N LYS A 161 25.04 6.36 -22.73
CA LYS A 161 26.09 6.37 -21.70
C LYS A 161 25.55 6.31 -20.26
N ASP A 162 24.26 6.43 -20.08
CA ASP A 162 23.65 6.42 -18.74
C ASP A 162 23.64 5.02 -18.16
N ARG A 163 23.91 4.93 -16.85
CA ARG A 163 23.66 3.72 -16.09
C ARG A 163 22.13 3.59 -15.89
N PHE A 164 21.53 2.66 -16.65
CA PHE A 164 20.10 2.41 -16.61
C PHE A 164 19.81 1.00 -16.07
N ILE A 165 19.02 0.93 -14.98
CA ILE A 165 18.59 -0.33 -14.36
C ILE A 165 17.11 -0.25 -14.10
N CYS A 166 16.35 -1.25 -14.53
CA CYS A 166 14.98 -1.45 -14.10
C CYS A 166 14.98 -2.29 -12.80
N MET A 167 14.44 -1.72 -11.73
CA MET A 167 14.38 -2.35 -10.40
C MET A 167 13.14 -3.21 -10.20
N GLY A 168 12.10 -2.95 -10.97
CA GLY A 168 10.84 -3.70 -10.90
C GLY A 168 9.72 -2.99 -11.64
N THR A 169 8.63 -3.73 -11.83
CA THR A 169 7.42 -3.28 -12.53
C THR A 169 6.29 -3.06 -11.55
N VAL A 170 5.52 -1.99 -11.74
CA VAL A 170 4.27 -1.75 -11.01
C VAL A 170 3.15 -2.54 -11.67
N LEU A 171 2.51 -3.38 -10.89
CA LEU A 171 1.38 -4.21 -11.35
C LEU A 171 0.04 -3.48 -11.21
N GLY A 172 -0.07 -2.54 -10.26
CA GLY A 172 -1.29 -1.78 -10.03
C GLY A 172 -1.42 -1.31 -8.59
N LYS A 173 -2.56 -0.68 -8.28
CA LYS A 173 -2.93 -0.34 -6.90
C LYS A 173 -3.48 -1.57 -6.21
N VAL A 174 -3.13 -1.75 -4.95
CA VAL A 174 -3.62 -2.86 -4.14
C VAL A 174 -4.32 -2.34 -2.89
N GLN A 175 -5.42 -3.01 -2.53
CA GLN A 175 -6.17 -2.73 -1.30
C GLN A 175 -5.82 -3.74 -0.22
N GLY A 176 -5.58 -3.23 0.97
CA GLY A 176 -5.22 -4.04 2.13
C GLY A 176 -5.08 -3.20 3.38
N MET A 177 -4.42 -3.75 4.39
CA MET A 177 -4.16 -3.07 5.65
C MET A 177 -2.76 -3.39 6.18
N PRO A 178 -2.13 -2.47 6.93
CA PRO A 178 -0.93 -2.79 7.68
C PRO A 178 -1.19 -3.92 8.69
N ASP A 179 -0.25 -4.83 8.87
CA ASP A 179 -0.26 -5.77 9.97
C ASP A 179 0.15 -5.01 11.24
N LEU A 180 -0.75 -4.99 12.25
CA LEU A 180 -0.62 -4.17 13.46
C LEU A 180 0.04 -4.94 14.60
#